data_31f959da9c36c9b3d8e69fd73258c6d4
#
_entry.id   31f959da9c36c9b3d8e69fd73258c6d4
#
_cell.length_a   1.000
_cell.length_b   1.000
_cell.length_c   1.000
_cell.angle_alpha   90.00
_cell.angle_beta   90.00
_cell.angle_gamma   90.00
#
_symmetry.space_group_name_H-M   'P 1'
#
loop_
_entity.id
_entity.type
_entity.pdbx_description
1 polymer ?
#
loop_
_entity_poly.entity_id
_entity_poly.type
_entity_poly.pdbx_seq_one_letter_code
_entity_poly.pdbx_strand_id
1 'polypeptide(L)'
;MAGVVVVGSMWGDEGKGKVTDYLAQKADVVCRYAGGNNAGHTIVYGGKKFALKLIPSGIFSGHEVIMGNGMVVNPKAFLEEVKYLNDGGIDTSKIRISDRCHVILPYHLEIDELQEKRKGDKNIGTTKRGIGPAYVDKYSRIGIRMGEFIDEELFLERLKETFPMKVAEYPELKDMFTVEGIFEEYKEYAKIIKPLVCDTGMLLDQYLREDKKVLFEGAQGAMLDIDYGTYPFVTSSHPGANGVSEGAGIGPLYIKESIGIIKAYTTRVGSGPFPTELNDATGDLIRERGHEYGTVTERPRRTGWFDAVVVNQSRRMSSLTGISLMLLDVMSGFDTIKICKAYKLDGKEIYGLPATVKDIERCEPVYEELPGWKEDITHVKSFEELPVNCQNYIRKIEELVHCPVRMFSVGPDREQTVVLKDIKF
;
A
#
# COMPACT_ATOMS: atom_id res chain seq x y z
N MET A 1 3.17 -20.45 15.27
CA MET A 1 4.00 -19.61 14.37
C MET A 1 3.14 -19.15 13.23
N ALA A 2 2.59 -17.95 13.27
CA ALA A 2 1.74 -17.47 12.19
C ALA A 2 1.87 -15.96 11.98
N GLY A 3 2.39 -15.59 10.83
CA GLY A 3 2.30 -14.24 10.32
C GLY A 3 1.07 -14.11 9.42
N VAL A 4 0.34 -13.02 9.56
CA VAL A 4 -0.76 -12.62 8.69
C VAL A 4 -0.32 -11.42 7.88
N VAL A 5 -0.53 -11.43 6.57
CA VAL A 5 -0.26 -10.27 5.72
C VAL A 5 -1.56 -9.67 5.17
N VAL A 6 -1.65 -8.36 5.18
CA VAL A 6 -2.73 -7.58 4.58
C VAL A 6 -2.18 -6.80 3.39
N VAL A 7 -2.75 -7.04 2.22
CA VAL A 7 -2.30 -6.40 0.96
C VAL A 7 -3.46 -5.72 0.24
N GLY A 8 -3.20 -4.57 -0.36
CA GLY A 8 -4.13 -4.02 -1.35
C GLY A 8 -4.07 -4.84 -2.63
N SER A 9 -5.20 -5.28 -3.13
CA SER A 9 -5.26 -6.22 -4.25
C SER A 9 -5.66 -5.60 -5.58
N MET A 10 -5.68 -4.26 -5.65
CA MET A 10 -5.95 -3.47 -6.85
C MET A 10 -4.84 -2.42 -7.05
N TRP A 11 -5.18 -1.16 -7.37
CA TRP A 11 -4.22 -0.06 -7.55
C TRP A 11 -4.02 0.84 -6.33
N GLY A 12 -4.31 0.36 -5.12
CA GLY A 12 -4.27 1.13 -3.88
C GLY A 12 -5.63 1.75 -3.54
N ASP A 13 -5.67 2.40 -2.38
CA ASP A 13 -6.88 3.07 -1.84
C ASP A 13 -8.08 2.12 -1.62
N GLU A 14 -7.84 0.82 -1.43
CA GLU A 14 -8.88 -0.19 -1.20
C GLU A 14 -9.51 -0.12 0.20
N GLY A 15 -9.08 0.81 1.05
CA GLY A 15 -9.57 0.90 2.43
C GLY A 15 -8.83 -0.02 3.41
N LYS A 16 -7.55 -0.35 3.10
CA LYS A 16 -6.69 -1.20 3.95
C LYS A 16 -6.65 -0.79 5.41
N GLY A 17 -6.62 0.52 5.68
CA GLY A 17 -6.51 1.05 7.05
C GLY A 17 -7.55 0.49 8.02
N LYS A 18 -8.80 0.34 7.58
CA LYS A 18 -9.90 -0.21 8.40
C LYS A 18 -9.65 -1.68 8.78
N VAL A 19 -9.22 -2.49 7.82
CA VAL A 19 -8.96 -3.93 8.04
C VAL A 19 -7.69 -4.14 8.85
N THR A 20 -6.65 -3.36 8.54
CA THR A 20 -5.37 -3.40 9.28
C THR A 20 -5.57 -3.01 10.74
N ASP A 21 -6.33 -1.95 11.00
CA ASP A 21 -6.68 -1.54 12.37
C ASP A 21 -7.49 -2.62 13.12
N TYR A 22 -8.45 -3.25 12.44
CA TYR A 22 -9.21 -4.37 13.03
C TYR A 22 -8.29 -5.56 13.38
N LEU A 23 -7.37 -5.94 12.51
CA LEU A 23 -6.45 -7.06 12.74
C LEU A 23 -5.32 -6.68 13.70
N ALA A 24 -4.87 -5.44 13.70
CA ALA A 24 -3.84 -4.95 14.63
C ALA A 24 -4.23 -5.13 16.09
N GLN A 25 -5.53 -5.05 16.42
CA GLN A 25 -6.01 -5.32 17.79
C GLN A 25 -5.83 -6.77 18.24
N LYS A 26 -5.73 -7.70 17.30
CA LYS A 26 -5.53 -9.13 17.54
C LYS A 26 -4.06 -9.55 17.44
N ALA A 27 -3.20 -8.67 16.93
CA ALA A 27 -1.77 -8.90 16.76
C ALA A 27 -1.00 -8.51 18.01
N ASP A 28 0.20 -9.04 18.17
CA ASP A 28 1.17 -8.60 19.19
C ASP A 28 2.15 -7.56 18.61
N VAL A 29 2.40 -7.66 17.31
CA VAL A 29 3.36 -6.81 16.57
C VAL A 29 2.80 -6.48 15.19
N VAL A 30 3.00 -5.26 14.72
CA VAL A 30 2.66 -4.85 13.36
C VAL A 30 3.92 -4.40 12.62
N CYS A 31 4.20 -5.03 11.47
CA CYS A 31 5.36 -4.73 10.65
C CYS A 31 4.96 -4.23 9.28
N ARG A 32 5.45 -3.07 8.89
CA ARG A 32 5.39 -2.57 7.51
C ARG A 32 6.68 -2.92 6.78
N TYR A 33 6.57 -3.52 5.62
CA TYR A 33 7.70 -4.16 4.93
C TYR A 33 8.11 -3.48 3.62
N ALA A 34 7.35 -2.51 3.10
CA ALA A 34 7.63 -1.87 1.81
C ALA A 34 7.15 -0.42 1.73
N GLY A 35 7.65 0.30 0.75
CA GLY A 35 7.29 1.69 0.48
C GLY A 35 7.97 2.67 1.44
N GLY A 36 7.43 3.87 1.51
CA GLY A 36 7.93 4.96 2.34
C GLY A 36 6.79 5.91 2.70
N ASN A 37 7.08 7.21 2.80
CA ASN A 37 6.08 8.23 3.11
C ASN A 37 5.17 8.60 1.92
N ASN A 38 5.11 7.76 0.90
CA ASN A 38 4.17 7.83 -0.23
C ASN A 38 2.84 7.10 0.04
N ALA A 39 2.70 6.39 1.15
CA ALA A 39 1.43 5.85 1.59
C ALA A 39 0.62 6.88 2.39
N GLY A 40 -0.68 6.65 2.50
CA GLY A 40 -1.57 7.44 3.34
C GLY A 40 -2.64 6.52 3.93
N HIS A 41 -2.57 6.27 5.25
CA HIS A 41 -3.59 5.52 5.98
C HIS A 41 -4.30 6.46 6.94
N THR A 42 -5.60 6.62 6.78
CA THR A 42 -6.42 7.39 7.73
C THR A 42 -7.05 6.42 8.73
N ILE A 43 -6.82 6.67 10.01
CA ILE A 43 -7.37 5.89 11.13
C ILE A 43 -8.15 6.81 12.05
N VAL A 44 -9.28 6.34 12.54
CA VAL A 44 -10.06 7.03 13.56
C VAL A 44 -9.74 6.38 14.91
N TYR A 45 -9.17 7.15 15.82
CA TYR A 45 -8.84 6.71 17.17
C TYR A 45 -9.27 7.76 18.20
N GLY A 46 -10.02 7.33 19.23
CA GLY A 46 -10.55 8.24 20.25
C GLY A 46 -11.40 9.39 19.68
N GLY A 47 -12.11 9.17 18.58
CA GLY A 47 -12.94 10.18 17.90
C GLY A 47 -12.14 11.17 17.05
N LYS A 48 -10.82 11.05 16.97
CA LYS A 48 -9.92 11.88 16.15
C LYS A 48 -9.44 11.11 14.91
N LYS A 49 -9.28 11.80 13.79
CA LYS A 49 -8.69 11.24 12.56
C LYS A 49 -7.19 11.48 12.57
N PHE A 50 -6.43 10.40 12.33
CA PHE A 50 -4.99 10.42 12.17
C PHE A 50 -4.62 9.94 10.77
N ALA A 51 -3.73 10.67 10.10
CA ALA A 51 -3.21 10.31 8.78
C ALA A 51 -1.75 9.85 8.90
N LEU A 52 -1.52 8.54 8.82
CA LEU A 52 -0.18 7.95 8.86
C LEU A 52 0.41 7.84 7.45
N LYS A 53 1.71 8.04 7.34
CA LYS A 53 2.48 7.92 6.09
C LYS A 53 3.57 6.86 6.16
N LEU A 54 4.28 6.77 7.27
CA LEU A 54 5.44 5.89 7.49
C LEU A 54 5.19 4.86 8.58
N ILE A 55 4.68 5.31 9.73
CA ILE A 55 4.52 4.49 10.92
C ILE A 55 3.36 3.50 10.70
N PRO A 56 3.55 2.20 11.04
CA PRO A 56 2.49 1.21 10.92
C PRO A 56 1.26 1.54 11.77
N SER A 57 0.07 1.20 11.27
CA SER A 57 -1.21 1.51 11.91
C SER A 57 -1.41 0.85 13.28
N GLY A 58 -0.68 -0.22 13.58
CA GLY A 58 -0.68 -0.88 14.89
C GLY A 58 -0.26 0.02 16.07
N ILE A 59 0.33 1.19 15.80
CA ILE A 59 0.72 2.14 16.86
C ILE A 59 -0.46 2.57 17.75
N PHE A 60 -1.68 2.65 17.19
CA PHE A 60 -2.88 3.00 17.94
C PHE A 60 -3.36 1.90 18.90
N SER A 61 -2.94 0.67 18.69
CA SER A 61 -3.25 -0.45 19.58
C SER A 61 -2.24 -0.58 20.74
N GLY A 62 -1.24 0.31 20.80
CA GLY A 62 -0.19 0.30 21.83
C GLY A 62 0.80 -0.87 21.69
N HIS A 63 0.77 -1.56 20.54
CA HIS A 63 1.69 -2.65 20.22
C HIS A 63 3.04 -2.14 19.74
N GLU A 64 4.02 -3.03 19.72
CA GLU A 64 5.28 -2.76 19.05
C GLU A 64 5.06 -2.70 17.53
N VAL A 65 5.61 -1.67 16.90
CA VAL A 65 5.51 -1.48 15.46
C VAL A 65 6.89 -1.44 14.82
N ILE A 66 7.02 -2.15 13.71
CA ILE A 66 8.28 -2.36 13.02
C ILE A 66 8.24 -1.75 11.62
N MET A 67 9.23 -0.93 11.32
CA MET A 67 9.54 -0.45 9.99
C MET A 67 10.64 -1.34 9.41
N GLY A 68 10.27 -2.26 8.52
CA GLY A 68 11.14 -3.31 7.98
C GLY A 68 12.19 -2.81 7.00
N ASN A 69 13.13 -3.68 6.68
CA ASN A 69 14.27 -3.36 5.80
C ASN A 69 13.90 -3.05 4.34
N GLY A 70 12.72 -3.45 3.89
CA GLY A 70 12.23 -3.12 2.54
C GLY A 70 11.67 -1.70 2.42
N MET A 71 11.50 -0.98 3.52
CA MET A 71 11.08 0.42 3.49
C MET A 71 12.23 1.35 3.11
N VAL A 72 11.86 2.52 2.57
CA VAL A 72 12.73 3.68 2.44
C VAL A 72 12.21 4.78 3.36
N VAL A 73 13.06 5.26 4.26
CA VAL A 73 12.66 6.12 5.37
C VAL A 73 13.24 7.53 5.19
N ASN A 74 12.35 8.52 5.15
CA ASN A 74 12.75 9.92 5.24
C ASN A 74 12.83 10.32 6.72
N PRO A 75 14.03 10.60 7.27
CA PRO A 75 14.21 10.91 8.69
C PRO A 75 13.39 12.11 9.18
N LYS A 76 13.37 13.18 8.39
CA LYS A 76 12.60 14.39 8.71
C LYS A 76 11.09 14.09 8.76
N ALA A 77 10.55 13.45 7.71
CA ALA A 77 9.14 13.10 7.68
C ALA A 77 8.75 12.09 8.78
N PHE A 78 9.65 11.19 9.16
CA PHE A 78 9.46 10.28 10.28
C PHE A 78 9.34 11.05 11.61
N LEU A 79 10.25 11.96 11.90
CA LEU A 79 10.23 12.75 13.14
C LEU A 79 9.02 13.69 13.21
N GLU A 80 8.61 14.25 12.08
CA GLU A 80 7.37 15.04 11.98
C GLU A 80 6.14 14.18 12.31
N GLU A 81 6.08 12.93 11.82
CA GLU A 81 4.98 12.00 12.11
C GLU A 81 5.00 11.53 13.57
N VAL A 82 6.18 11.25 14.15
CA VAL A 82 6.35 10.95 15.58
C VAL A 82 5.84 12.11 16.44
N LYS A 83 6.24 13.33 16.10
CA LYS A 83 5.76 14.52 16.82
C LYS A 83 4.24 14.66 16.73
N TYR A 84 3.68 14.51 15.53
CA TYR A 84 2.23 14.57 15.30
C TYR A 84 1.47 13.55 16.14
N LEU A 85 1.98 12.32 16.24
CA LEU A 85 1.38 11.25 17.05
C LEU A 85 1.48 11.57 18.56
N ASN A 86 2.66 11.98 19.03
CA ASN A 86 2.87 12.35 20.44
C ASN A 86 1.98 13.54 20.86
N ASP A 87 1.86 14.57 20.01
CA ASP A 87 0.95 15.71 20.23
C ASP A 87 -0.52 15.24 20.28
N GLY A 88 -0.84 14.15 19.58
CA GLY A 88 -2.14 13.48 19.61
C GLY A 88 -2.35 12.55 20.83
N GLY A 89 -1.35 12.37 21.69
CA GLY A 89 -1.40 11.50 22.87
C GLY A 89 -1.08 10.04 22.59
N ILE A 90 -0.47 9.72 21.44
CA ILE A 90 -0.10 8.36 21.04
C ILE A 90 1.37 8.09 21.45
N ASP A 91 1.61 7.00 22.18
CA ASP A 91 2.95 6.58 22.57
C ASP A 91 3.74 6.00 21.39
N THR A 92 4.86 6.64 21.06
CA THR A 92 5.76 6.23 19.96
C THR A 92 7.02 5.50 20.42
N SER A 93 7.16 5.20 21.72
CA SER A 93 8.35 4.58 22.31
C SER A 93 8.60 3.14 21.82
N LYS A 94 7.54 2.47 21.32
CA LYS A 94 7.58 1.10 20.84
C LYS A 94 7.84 0.97 19.33
N ILE A 95 8.29 2.02 18.67
CA ILE A 95 8.70 1.95 17.27
C ILE A 95 10.08 1.31 17.17
N ARG A 96 10.23 0.38 16.18
CA ARG A 96 11.52 -0.18 15.78
C ARG A 96 11.74 0.05 14.30
N ILE A 97 12.95 0.44 13.95
CA ILE A 97 13.36 0.73 12.57
C ILE A 97 14.49 -0.21 12.21
N SER A 98 14.38 -0.85 11.05
CA SER A 98 15.45 -1.73 10.57
C SER A 98 16.74 -0.96 10.31
N ASP A 99 17.85 -1.46 10.83
CA ASP A 99 19.20 -1.00 10.52
C ASP A 99 19.55 -1.15 9.03
N ARG A 100 18.82 -2.00 8.30
CA ARG A 100 19.01 -2.29 6.86
C ARG A 100 18.08 -1.52 5.93
N CYS A 101 17.08 -0.77 6.43
CA CYS A 101 16.26 0.08 5.56
C CYS A 101 17.09 1.24 4.99
N HIS A 102 16.71 1.75 3.82
CA HIS A 102 17.43 2.85 3.18
C HIS A 102 16.88 4.21 3.59
N VAL A 103 17.77 5.19 3.67
CA VAL A 103 17.44 6.56 4.06
C VAL A 103 17.14 7.40 2.82
N ILE A 104 16.03 8.14 2.87
CA ILE A 104 15.73 9.18 1.89
C ILE A 104 16.39 10.48 2.36
N LEU A 105 17.32 10.98 1.58
CA LEU A 105 18.00 12.26 1.80
C LEU A 105 17.39 13.37 0.92
N PRO A 106 17.67 14.64 1.18
CA PRO A 106 16.97 15.75 0.52
C PRO A 106 17.17 15.75 -1.00
N TYR A 107 18.32 15.33 -1.50
CA TYR A 107 18.57 15.22 -2.93
C TYR A 107 17.69 14.16 -3.63
N HIS A 108 17.20 13.14 -2.93
CA HIS A 108 16.26 12.19 -3.52
C HIS A 108 14.91 12.84 -3.88
N LEU A 109 14.44 13.79 -3.06
CA LEU A 109 13.20 14.51 -3.32
C LEU A 109 13.35 15.35 -4.60
N GLU A 110 14.48 16.05 -4.70
CA GLU A 110 14.78 16.90 -5.85
C GLU A 110 14.97 16.09 -7.14
N ILE A 111 15.68 14.95 -7.06
CA ILE A 111 15.82 14.03 -8.19
C ILE A 111 14.45 13.52 -8.66
N ASP A 112 13.54 13.17 -7.76
CA ASP A 112 12.18 12.72 -8.10
C ASP A 112 11.43 13.81 -8.89
N GLU A 113 11.55 15.07 -8.45
CA GLU A 113 10.94 16.20 -9.15
C GLU A 113 11.61 16.48 -10.52
N LEU A 114 12.94 16.43 -10.59
CA LEU A 114 13.70 16.60 -11.84
C LEU A 114 13.36 15.51 -12.86
N GLN A 115 13.23 14.26 -12.41
CA GLN A 115 12.84 13.15 -13.28
C GLN A 115 11.45 13.33 -13.86
N GLU A 116 10.47 13.74 -13.06
CA GLU A 116 9.11 14.00 -13.53
C GLU A 116 9.09 15.20 -14.52
N LYS A 117 9.82 16.27 -14.24
CA LYS A 117 9.96 17.40 -15.17
C LYS A 117 10.59 16.98 -16.50
N ARG A 118 11.65 16.15 -16.48
CA ARG A 118 12.33 15.67 -17.70
C ARG A 118 11.45 14.75 -18.55
N LYS A 119 10.49 14.02 -17.94
CA LYS A 119 9.54 13.15 -18.67
C LYS A 119 8.42 13.91 -19.36
N GLY A 120 8.11 15.14 -18.95
CA GLY A 120 7.05 15.97 -19.52
C GLY A 120 5.70 15.26 -19.52
N ASP A 121 5.05 15.13 -20.69
CA ASP A 121 3.74 14.48 -20.86
C ASP A 121 3.76 12.96 -20.57
N LYS A 122 4.94 12.34 -20.49
CA LYS A 122 5.14 10.93 -20.14
C LYS A 122 5.44 10.72 -18.66
N ASN A 123 5.15 11.71 -17.82
CA ASN A 123 5.37 11.59 -16.39
C ASN A 123 4.54 10.43 -15.78
N ILE A 124 5.05 9.85 -14.70
CA ILE A 124 4.39 8.74 -13.98
C ILE A 124 3.34 9.29 -13.02
N GLY A 125 3.48 10.56 -12.61
CA GLY A 125 2.65 11.17 -11.58
C GLY A 125 3.10 10.76 -10.17
N THR A 126 4.40 10.77 -9.91
CA THR A 126 4.96 10.39 -8.61
C THR A 126 4.49 11.33 -7.49
N THR A 127 4.68 10.89 -6.25
CA THR A 127 4.37 11.70 -5.06
C THR A 127 5.42 12.77 -4.76
N LYS A 128 6.51 12.81 -5.52
CA LYS A 128 7.67 13.70 -5.34
C LYS A 128 8.27 13.62 -3.93
N ARG A 129 8.35 12.41 -3.38
CA ARG A 129 8.85 12.13 -2.03
C ARG A 129 10.17 11.39 -2.00
N GLY A 130 10.84 11.29 -3.17
CA GLY A 130 12.14 10.65 -3.29
C GLY A 130 12.14 9.12 -3.17
N ILE A 131 10.97 8.49 -3.24
CA ILE A 131 10.84 7.03 -3.08
C ILE A 131 11.57 6.28 -4.18
N GLY A 132 11.27 6.59 -5.44
CA GLY A 132 11.91 5.98 -6.61
C GLY A 132 13.43 6.15 -6.59
N PRO A 133 13.95 7.38 -6.48
CA PRO A 133 15.40 7.62 -6.38
C PRO A 133 16.10 6.87 -5.25
N ALA A 134 15.49 6.75 -4.07
CA ALA A 134 16.07 5.99 -2.95
C ALA A 134 16.13 4.48 -3.25
N TYR A 135 15.11 3.91 -3.89
CA TYR A 135 15.17 2.51 -4.35
C TYR A 135 16.19 2.31 -5.47
N VAL A 136 16.35 3.28 -6.40
CA VAL A 136 17.41 3.22 -7.42
C VAL A 136 18.78 3.16 -6.74
N ASP A 137 19.03 3.97 -5.74
CA ASP A 137 20.29 3.95 -4.99
C ASP A 137 20.51 2.62 -4.25
N LYS A 138 19.45 2.05 -3.67
CA LYS A 138 19.51 0.71 -3.06
C LYS A 138 19.98 -0.34 -4.06
N TYR A 139 19.37 -0.42 -5.24
CA TYR A 139 19.70 -1.43 -6.25
C TYR A 139 21.02 -1.14 -6.99
N SER A 140 21.41 0.11 -7.07
CA SER A 140 22.75 0.53 -7.53
C SER A 140 23.84 0.28 -6.49
N ARG A 141 23.48 -0.08 -5.25
CA ARG A 141 24.37 -0.37 -4.13
C ARG A 141 25.19 0.84 -3.66
N ILE A 142 24.64 2.03 -3.83
CA ILE A 142 25.21 3.30 -3.37
C ILE A 142 24.37 3.97 -2.29
N GLY A 143 23.16 3.45 -2.02
CA GLY A 143 22.25 3.98 -1.00
C GLY A 143 22.83 3.89 0.41
N ILE A 144 22.43 4.81 1.27
CA ILE A 144 22.81 4.85 2.69
C ILE A 144 21.77 4.09 3.49
N ARG A 145 22.20 3.08 4.26
CA ARG A 145 21.35 2.34 5.18
C ARG A 145 21.17 3.05 6.51
N MET A 146 20.10 2.74 7.20
CA MET A 146 19.82 3.32 8.52
C MET A 146 20.94 3.04 9.54
N GLY A 147 21.54 1.85 9.50
CA GLY A 147 22.68 1.50 10.36
C GLY A 147 23.91 2.37 10.12
N GLU A 148 24.20 2.75 8.86
CA GLU A 148 25.26 3.70 8.51
C GLU A 148 24.85 5.14 8.91
N PHE A 149 23.59 5.50 8.70
CA PHE A 149 23.05 6.82 8.99
C PHE A 149 23.14 7.22 10.47
N ILE A 150 22.93 6.28 11.39
CA ILE A 150 22.97 6.53 12.84
C ILE A 150 24.38 6.51 13.45
N ASP A 151 25.39 6.20 12.65
CA ASP A 151 26.80 6.33 12.97
C ASP A 151 27.36 7.58 12.28
N GLU A 152 27.77 8.56 13.07
CA GLU A 152 28.13 9.88 12.56
C GLU A 152 29.33 9.85 11.59
N GLU A 153 30.33 8.99 11.87
CA GLU A 153 31.53 8.84 11.02
C GLU A 153 31.17 8.14 9.70
N LEU A 154 30.46 7.01 9.78
CA LEU A 154 30.03 6.27 8.61
C LEU A 154 29.06 7.08 7.74
N PHE A 155 28.14 7.83 8.34
CA PHE A 155 27.22 8.68 7.59
C PHE A 155 27.96 9.73 6.77
N LEU A 156 28.93 10.42 7.39
CA LEU A 156 29.72 11.43 6.69
C LEU A 156 30.58 10.80 5.55
N GLU A 157 31.18 9.64 5.82
CA GLU A 157 31.95 8.90 4.81
C GLU A 157 31.09 8.51 3.62
N ARG A 158 29.96 7.87 3.88
CA ARG A 158 29.02 7.45 2.82
C ARG A 158 28.45 8.63 2.04
N LEU A 159 28.18 9.75 2.70
CA LEU A 159 27.65 10.94 2.03
C LEU A 159 28.71 11.57 1.10
N LYS A 160 30.00 11.59 1.53
CA LYS A 160 31.11 12.06 0.70
C LYS A 160 31.33 11.18 -0.54
N GLU A 161 31.01 9.89 -0.47
CA GLU A 161 31.07 8.98 -1.62
C GLU A 161 29.85 9.16 -2.54
N THR A 162 28.64 9.16 -1.97
CA THR A 162 27.39 9.05 -2.73
C THR A 162 26.98 10.38 -3.37
N PHE A 163 27.04 11.49 -2.63
CA PHE A 163 26.54 12.77 -3.13
C PHE A 163 27.25 13.28 -4.38
N PRO A 164 28.61 13.21 -4.52
CA PRO A 164 29.28 13.58 -5.76
C PRO A 164 28.82 12.76 -6.98
N MET A 165 28.49 11.48 -6.79
CA MET A 165 27.95 10.65 -7.89
C MET A 165 26.59 11.19 -8.34
N LYS A 166 25.74 11.62 -7.37
CA LYS A 166 24.44 12.23 -7.67
C LYS A 166 24.57 13.58 -8.37
N VAL A 167 25.53 14.41 -7.98
CA VAL A 167 25.83 15.69 -8.66
C VAL A 167 26.33 15.44 -10.08
N ALA A 168 27.11 14.39 -10.34
CA ALA A 168 27.54 14.03 -11.68
C ALA A 168 26.37 13.64 -12.60
N GLU A 169 25.34 12.98 -12.05
CA GLU A 169 24.12 12.58 -12.78
C GLU A 169 23.09 13.72 -12.90
N TYR A 170 22.99 14.54 -11.85
CA TYR A 170 22.07 15.68 -11.73
C TYR A 170 22.87 16.93 -11.31
N PRO A 171 23.49 17.64 -12.28
CA PRO A 171 24.34 18.80 -11.95
C PRO A 171 23.64 19.95 -11.22
N GLU A 172 22.31 20.02 -11.30
CA GLU A 172 21.47 21.00 -10.60
C GLU A 172 21.60 20.90 -9.06
N LEU A 173 21.93 19.71 -8.55
CA LEU A 173 22.00 19.46 -7.11
C LEU A 173 23.15 20.22 -6.42
N LYS A 174 24.23 20.56 -7.15
CA LYS A 174 25.40 21.27 -6.60
C LYS A 174 25.08 22.68 -6.11
N ASP A 175 24.06 23.31 -6.74
CA ASP A 175 23.65 24.66 -6.38
C ASP A 175 22.63 24.66 -5.22
N MET A 176 22.13 23.48 -4.86
CA MET A 176 21.08 23.30 -3.84
C MET A 176 21.61 22.70 -2.54
N PHE A 177 22.60 21.79 -2.64
CA PHE A 177 23.08 21.03 -1.50
C PHE A 177 24.61 20.94 -1.49
N THR A 178 25.14 20.81 -0.26
CA THR A 178 26.54 20.42 -0.02
C THR A 178 26.59 19.21 0.91
N VAL A 179 27.67 18.46 0.89
CA VAL A 179 27.90 17.33 1.83
C VAL A 179 27.76 17.80 3.27
N GLU A 180 28.44 18.91 3.58
CA GLU A 180 28.44 19.48 4.93
C GLU A 180 27.05 19.94 5.36
N GLY A 181 26.30 20.60 4.46
CA GLY A 181 24.94 21.08 4.74
C GLY A 181 23.98 19.94 5.05
N ILE A 182 23.99 18.88 4.22
CA ILE A 182 23.17 17.68 4.46
C ILE A 182 23.61 17.00 5.76
N PHE A 183 24.90 16.82 5.98
CA PHE A 183 25.42 16.18 7.17
C PHE A 183 25.03 16.90 8.45
N GLU A 184 25.24 18.22 8.53
CA GLU A 184 24.92 19.01 9.71
C GLU A 184 23.43 18.98 10.10
N GLU A 185 22.52 19.02 9.12
CA GLU A 185 21.09 18.88 9.38
C GLU A 185 20.73 17.44 9.81
N TYR A 186 21.19 16.44 9.07
CA TYR A 186 20.69 15.08 9.20
C TYR A 186 21.33 14.30 10.35
N LYS A 187 22.54 14.68 10.82
CA LYS A 187 23.14 14.08 12.03
C LYS A 187 22.28 14.30 13.28
N GLU A 188 21.56 15.42 13.35
CA GLU A 188 20.66 15.66 14.48
C GLU A 188 19.44 14.73 14.44
N TYR A 189 18.90 14.47 13.25
CA TYR A 189 17.86 13.46 13.10
C TYR A 189 18.36 12.06 13.45
N ALA A 190 19.59 11.72 13.04
CA ALA A 190 20.23 10.44 13.34
C ALA A 190 20.33 10.18 14.84
N LYS A 191 20.75 11.18 15.64
CA LYS A 191 20.83 11.09 17.10
C LYS A 191 19.49 10.74 17.75
N ILE A 192 18.40 11.35 17.27
CA ILE A 192 17.05 11.11 17.80
C ILE A 192 16.54 9.72 17.40
N ILE A 193 16.84 9.28 16.17
CA ILE A 193 16.38 8.01 15.62
C ILE A 193 17.17 6.81 16.16
N LYS A 194 18.45 6.99 16.46
CA LYS A 194 19.38 5.93 16.88
C LYS A 194 18.82 4.95 17.93
N PRO A 195 18.15 5.37 19.00
CA PRO A 195 17.61 4.43 20.01
C PRO A 195 16.50 3.51 19.48
N LEU A 196 15.89 3.80 18.33
CA LEU A 196 14.80 3.05 17.73
C LEU A 196 15.32 2.01 16.71
N VAL A 197 16.60 2.07 16.35
CA VAL A 197 17.19 1.24 15.28
C VAL A 197 17.71 -0.08 15.82
N CYS A 198 17.35 -1.18 15.14
CA CYS A 198 17.82 -2.52 15.49
C CYS A 198 17.77 -3.47 14.27
N ASP A 199 18.31 -4.68 14.41
CA ASP A 199 18.09 -5.77 13.45
C ASP A 199 16.65 -6.29 13.58
N THR A 200 15.75 -5.71 12.79
CA THR A 200 14.32 -6.07 12.82
C THR A 200 14.04 -7.46 12.27
N GLY A 201 14.89 -8.00 11.38
CA GLY A 201 14.77 -9.35 10.88
C GLY A 201 15.00 -10.38 11.98
N MET A 202 16.07 -10.22 12.78
CA MET A 202 16.29 -11.04 13.98
C MET A 202 15.15 -10.93 14.98
N LEU A 203 14.67 -9.73 15.24
CA LEU A 203 13.58 -9.46 16.17
C LEU A 203 12.28 -10.15 15.74
N LEU A 204 11.92 -10.06 14.46
CA LEU A 204 10.75 -10.73 13.89
C LEU A 204 10.87 -12.24 13.91
N ASP A 205 12.05 -12.80 13.58
CA ASP A 205 12.29 -14.25 13.68
C ASP A 205 12.13 -14.75 15.11
N GLN A 206 12.66 -14.01 16.09
CA GLN A 206 12.46 -14.34 17.50
C GLN A 206 10.98 -14.32 17.86
N TYR A 207 10.24 -13.27 17.52
CA TYR A 207 8.81 -13.15 17.83
C TYR A 207 7.98 -14.28 17.21
N LEU A 208 8.26 -14.62 15.96
CA LEU A 208 7.57 -15.70 15.27
C LEU A 208 7.88 -17.07 15.89
N ARG A 209 9.11 -17.30 16.38
CA ARG A 209 9.45 -18.53 17.13
C ARG A 209 8.83 -18.59 18.52
N GLU A 210 8.58 -17.45 19.14
CA GLU A 210 7.85 -17.32 20.41
C GLU A 210 6.32 -17.37 20.24
N ASP A 211 5.82 -17.71 19.04
CA ASP A 211 4.41 -17.77 18.67
C ASP A 211 3.66 -16.42 18.84
N LYS A 212 4.37 -15.29 18.80
CA LYS A 212 3.72 -13.98 18.74
C LYS A 212 2.99 -13.79 17.41
N LYS A 213 1.87 -13.13 17.49
CA LYS A 213 1.00 -12.80 16.35
C LYS A 213 1.56 -11.59 15.63
N VAL A 214 2.14 -11.80 14.46
CA VAL A 214 2.73 -10.73 13.65
C VAL A 214 1.81 -10.39 12.48
N LEU A 215 1.40 -9.13 12.39
CA LEU A 215 0.66 -8.58 11.26
C LEU A 215 1.63 -7.84 10.34
N PHE A 216 1.71 -8.26 9.08
CA PHE A 216 2.44 -7.55 8.04
C PHE A 216 1.49 -6.62 7.29
N GLU A 217 1.75 -5.32 7.39
CA GLU A 217 0.94 -4.27 6.79
C GLU A 217 1.52 -3.88 5.44
N GLY A 218 0.79 -4.19 4.35
CA GLY A 218 1.12 -3.76 3.00
C GLY A 218 0.79 -2.29 2.77
N ALA A 219 1.60 -1.66 1.94
CA ALA A 219 1.36 -0.32 1.43
C ALA A 219 0.92 -0.38 -0.03
N GLN A 220 0.34 0.68 -0.58
CA GLN A 220 -0.13 0.78 -1.96
C GLN A 220 -1.08 -0.37 -2.36
N GLY A 221 -0.97 -0.88 -3.58
CA GLY A 221 -1.77 -1.99 -4.11
C GLY A 221 -0.93 -2.89 -5.03
N ALA A 222 -1.32 -4.15 -5.15
CA ALA A 222 -0.59 -5.16 -5.90
C ALA A 222 -0.36 -4.81 -7.38
N MET A 223 -1.30 -4.06 -7.99
CA MET A 223 -1.13 -3.60 -9.38
C MET A 223 -0.13 -2.45 -9.53
N LEU A 224 0.41 -1.95 -8.43
CA LEU A 224 1.53 -1.01 -8.38
C LEU A 224 2.88 -1.70 -8.08
N ASP A 225 2.92 -3.03 -8.06
CA ASP A 225 4.15 -3.81 -7.89
C ASP A 225 5.11 -3.57 -9.06
N ILE A 226 6.43 -3.43 -8.76
CA ILE A 226 7.44 -3.10 -9.75
C ILE A 226 7.58 -4.17 -10.85
N ASP A 227 7.34 -5.45 -10.53
CA ASP A 227 7.48 -6.56 -11.46
C ASP A 227 6.15 -6.98 -12.09
N TYR A 228 5.08 -7.08 -11.28
CA TYR A 228 3.79 -7.64 -11.71
C TYR A 228 2.67 -6.62 -11.86
N GLY A 229 2.94 -5.35 -11.57
CA GLY A 229 2.00 -4.26 -11.76
C GLY A 229 1.94 -3.76 -13.22
N THR A 230 1.26 -2.63 -13.40
CA THR A 230 1.09 -1.98 -14.71
C THR A 230 2.30 -1.08 -15.05
N TYR A 231 3.48 -1.69 -15.12
CA TYR A 231 4.74 -1.00 -15.44
C TYR A 231 4.64 -0.19 -16.74
N PRO A 232 5.11 1.09 -16.82
CA PRO A 232 5.91 1.79 -15.81
C PRO A 232 5.11 2.58 -14.76
N PHE A 233 3.77 2.52 -14.78
CA PHE A 233 2.89 3.23 -13.85
C PHE A 233 2.72 2.43 -12.54
N VAL A 234 3.82 2.29 -11.80
CA VAL A 234 3.96 1.47 -10.59
C VAL A 234 4.78 2.20 -9.52
N THR A 235 4.81 1.66 -8.30
CA THR A 235 5.80 2.05 -7.29
C THR A 235 7.11 1.29 -7.50
N SER A 236 8.18 1.71 -6.84
CA SER A 236 9.51 1.07 -6.95
C SER A 236 9.72 -0.03 -5.91
N SER A 237 8.65 -0.65 -5.43
CA SER A 237 8.67 -1.68 -4.39
C SER A 237 7.69 -2.82 -4.67
N HIS A 238 7.67 -3.83 -3.79
CA HIS A 238 6.77 -4.97 -3.83
C HIS A 238 5.69 -4.83 -2.75
N PRO A 239 4.51 -4.24 -3.05
CA PRO A 239 3.44 -4.04 -2.08
C PRO A 239 2.61 -5.30 -1.80
N GLY A 240 2.73 -6.34 -2.61
CA GLY A 240 2.08 -7.64 -2.42
C GLY A 240 2.73 -8.48 -1.33
N ALA A 241 2.13 -9.63 -1.00
CA ALA A 241 2.70 -10.57 -0.02
C ALA A 241 4.03 -11.17 -0.47
N ASN A 242 4.31 -11.17 -1.78
CA ASN A 242 5.61 -11.53 -2.36
C ASN A 242 6.76 -10.68 -1.83
N GLY A 243 6.50 -9.43 -1.42
CA GLY A 243 7.52 -8.52 -0.87
C GLY A 243 7.82 -8.69 0.61
N VAL A 244 7.02 -9.47 1.35
CA VAL A 244 7.16 -9.58 2.82
C VAL A 244 8.49 -10.22 3.22
N SER A 245 8.87 -11.31 2.58
CA SER A 245 10.11 -12.04 2.96
C SER A 245 11.35 -11.17 2.78
N GLU A 246 11.46 -10.46 1.67
CA GLU A 246 12.55 -9.52 1.42
C GLU A 246 12.46 -8.32 2.36
N GLY A 247 11.27 -7.72 2.44
CA GLY A 247 11.08 -6.44 3.12
C GLY A 247 11.02 -6.50 4.64
N ALA A 248 10.77 -7.67 5.22
CA ALA A 248 10.78 -7.91 6.66
C ALA A 248 11.97 -8.76 7.12
N GLY A 249 12.74 -9.36 6.19
CA GLY A 249 13.91 -10.18 6.51
C GLY A 249 13.57 -11.54 7.12
N ILE A 250 12.43 -12.14 6.73
CA ILE A 250 11.95 -13.44 7.25
C ILE A 250 11.69 -14.43 6.12
N GLY A 251 11.68 -15.73 6.45
CA GLY A 251 11.34 -16.77 5.48
C GLY A 251 9.84 -16.76 5.09
N PRO A 252 9.48 -17.17 3.85
CA PRO A 252 8.09 -17.13 3.40
C PRO A 252 7.15 -18.09 4.15
N LEU A 253 7.69 -19.16 4.75
CA LEU A 253 6.90 -20.15 5.47
C LEU A 253 6.32 -19.64 6.81
N TYR A 254 6.77 -18.48 7.27
CA TYR A 254 6.18 -17.82 8.44
C TYR A 254 4.83 -17.18 8.12
N ILE A 255 4.52 -16.89 6.83
CA ILE A 255 3.24 -16.30 6.43
C ILE A 255 2.22 -17.41 6.24
N LYS A 256 1.17 -17.42 7.04
CA LYS A 256 0.11 -18.44 7.02
C LYS A 256 -1.18 -17.97 6.38
N GLU A 257 -1.49 -16.69 6.54
CA GLU A 257 -2.68 -16.06 5.97
C GLU A 257 -2.27 -14.82 5.18
N SER A 258 -2.80 -14.70 3.99
CA SER A 258 -2.65 -13.53 3.12
C SER A 258 -4.02 -12.99 2.74
N ILE A 259 -4.35 -11.80 3.24
CA ILE A 259 -5.66 -11.19 3.09
C ILE A 259 -5.59 -10.06 2.07
N GLY A 260 -6.27 -10.27 0.96
CA GLY A 260 -6.40 -9.28 -0.10
C GLY A 260 -7.54 -8.29 0.18
N ILE A 261 -7.23 -7.02 0.22
CA ILE A 261 -8.26 -5.98 0.34
C ILE A 261 -8.66 -5.53 -1.05
N ILE A 262 -9.95 -5.61 -1.35
CA ILE A 262 -10.56 -5.20 -2.60
C ILE A 262 -11.76 -4.28 -2.34
N LYS A 263 -12.13 -3.49 -3.32
CA LYS A 263 -13.41 -2.76 -3.34
C LYS A 263 -14.45 -3.55 -4.14
N ALA A 264 -15.71 -3.29 -3.91
CA ALA A 264 -16.80 -3.79 -4.74
C ALA A 264 -16.82 -3.20 -6.17
N TYR A 265 -15.91 -2.31 -6.48
CA TYR A 265 -15.65 -1.68 -7.78
C TYR A 265 -14.15 -1.41 -7.90
N THR A 266 -13.69 -0.88 -9.02
CA THR A 266 -12.28 -0.60 -9.22
C THR A 266 -12.01 0.90 -9.21
N THR A 267 -10.89 1.30 -8.60
CA THR A 267 -10.40 2.68 -8.68
C THR A 267 -8.91 2.72 -9.01
N ARG A 268 -8.50 3.81 -9.65
CA ARG A 268 -7.09 4.09 -9.92
C ARG A 268 -6.79 5.56 -9.72
N VAL A 269 -5.65 5.85 -9.10
CA VAL A 269 -5.08 7.20 -9.02
C VAL A 269 -3.95 7.33 -10.04
N GLY A 270 -3.84 8.50 -10.67
CA GLY A 270 -2.78 8.81 -11.62
C GLY A 270 -2.95 8.17 -13.00
N SER A 271 -1.87 8.21 -13.76
CA SER A 271 -1.82 7.76 -15.14
C SER A 271 -1.73 6.23 -15.24
N GLY A 272 -1.83 5.72 -16.47
CA GLY A 272 -1.70 4.32 -16.79
C GLY A 272 -3.02 3.64 -17.18
N PRO A 273 -2.95 2.42 -17.73
CA PRO A 273 -4.11 1.72 -18.28
C PRO A 273 -5.11 1.30 -17.21
N PHE A 274 -6.39 1.34 -17.56
CA PHE A 274 -7.50 0.97 -16.69
C PHE A 274 -8.64 0.37 -17.54
N PRO A 275 -8.60 -0.93 -17.86
CA PRO A 275 -9.51 -1.53 -18.85
C PRO A 275 -11.00 -1.40 -18.51
N THR A 276 -11.36 -1.39 -17.22
CA THR A 276 -12.74 -1.29 -16.75
C THR A 276 -13.19 0.12 -16.42
N GLU A 277 -12.40 1.15 -16.78
CA GLU A 277 -12.71 2.54 -16.49
C GLU A 277 -14.04 2.99 -17.08
N LEU A 278 -14.81 3.76 -16.31
CA LEU A 278 -16.08 4.33 -16.70
C LEU A 278 -15.96 5.85 -16.78
N ASN A 279 -16.06 6.37 -18.00
CA ASN A 279 -16.07 7.82 -18.28
C ASN A 279 -17.49 8.31 -18.59
N ASP A 280 -18.46 7.87 -17.78
CA ASP A 280 -19.89 8.13 -17.94
C ASP A 280 -20.56 8.43 -16.58
N ALA A 281 -21.86 8.67 -16.60
CA ALA A 281 -22.65 8.93 -15.41
C ALA A 281 -22.58 7.81 -14.35
N THR A 282 -22.33 6.58 -14.75
CA THR A 282 -22.14 5.43 -13.83
C THR A 282 -20.84 5.59 -13.05
N GLY A 283 -19.75 5.90 -13.75
CA GLY A 283 -18.46 6.18 -13.12
C GLY A 283 -18.51 7.35 -12.16
N ASP A 284 -19.19 8.42 -12.55
CA ASP A 284 -19.40 9.59 -11.68
C ASP A 284 -20.21 9.25 -10.44
N LEU A 285 -21.27 8.45 -10.59
CA LEU A 285 -22.11 8.02 -9.47
C LEU A 285 -21.33 7.14 -8.47
N ILE A 286 -20.48 6.23 -8.95
CA ILE A 286 -19.59 5.42 -8.09
C ILE A 286 -18.62 6.34 -7.35
N ARG A 287 -18.03 7.33 -8.03
CA ARG A 287 -17.09 8.29 -7.43
C ARG A 287 -17.74 9.10 -6.31
N GLU A 288 -18.92 9.63 -6.55
CA GLU A 288 -19.65 10.44 -5.57
C GLU A 288 -20.04 9.61 -4.33
N ARG A 289 -20.63 8.44 -4.54
CA ARG A 289 -21.08 7.56 -3.44
C ARG A 289 -19.90 7.01 -2.63
N GLY A 290 -18.81 6.64 -3.32
CA GLY A 290 -17.59 6.11 -2.72
C GLY A 290 -16.68 7.18 -2.12
N HIS A 291 -17.03 8.48 -2.27
CA HIS A 291 -16.13 9.60 -1.91
C HIS A 291 -14.73 9.43 -2.47
N GLU A 292 -14.65 9.03 -3.76
CA GLU A 292 -13.39 8.67 -4.41
C GLU A 292 -12.60 9.92 -4.86
N TYR A 293 -12.07 10.61 -3.85
CA TYR A 293 -11.22 11.78 -3.98
C TYR A 293 -9.92 11.57 -3.20
N GLY A 294 -8.83 12.17 -3.68
CA GLY A 294 -7.53 12.08 -3.01
C GLY A 294 -7.56 12.82 -1.66
N THR A 295 -7.13 12.16 -0.60
CA THR A 295 -7.17 12.70 0.77
C THR A 295 -6.43 14.02 0.96
N VAL A 296 -5.39 14.27 0.14
CA VAL A 296 -4.53 15.47 0.24
C VAL A 296 -4.78 16.44 -0.92
N THR A 297 -5.03 15.92 -2.11
CA THR A 297 -5.11 16.72 -3.34
C THR A 297 -6.54 16.95 -3.80
N GLU A 298 -7.52 16.32 -3.18
CA GLU A 298 -8.95 16.31 -3.58
C GLU A 298 -9.18 15.96 -5.05
N ARG A 299 -8.19 15.41 -5.72
CA ARG A 299 -8.32 14.98 -7.12
C ARG A 299 -9.30 13.82 -7.22
N PRO A 300 -10.25 13.86 -8.18
CA PRO A 300 -11.14 12.75 -8.43
C PRO A 300 -10.33 11.51 -8.84
N ARG A 301 -10.64 10.38 -8.21
CA ARG A 301 -10.12 9.08 -8.63
C ARG A 301 -10.88 8.59 -9.85
N ARG A 302 -10.19 7.91 -10.73
CA ARG A 302 -10.77 7.17 -11.84
C ARG A 302 -11.52 5.97 -11.27
N THR A 303 -12.72 5.68 -11.76
CA THR A 303 -13.62 4.64 -11.26
C THR A 303 -14.01 3.69 -12.40
N GLY A 304 -14.30 2.45 -12.06
CA GLY A 304 -14.70 1.42 -13.02
C GLY A 304 -15.40 0.25 -12.37
N TRP A 305 -15.99 -0.64 -13.18
CA TRP A 305 -16.56 -1.89 -12.69
C TRP A 305 -15.49 -2.78 -12.04
N PHE A 306 -15.93 -3.69 -11.18
CA PHE A 306 -15.05 -4.67 -10.56
C PHE A 306 -14.28 -5.49 -11.61
N ASP A 307 -12.97 -5.61 -11.41
CA ASP A 307 -12.07 -6.29 -12.35
C ASP A 307 -11.47 -7.55 -11.72
N ALA A 308 -12.05 -8.70 -12.05
CA ALA A 308 -11.59 -9.98 -11.53
C ALA A 308 -10.23 -10.41 -12.11
N VAL A 309 -9.86 -9.93 -13.31
CA VAL A 309 -8.53 -10.22 -13.90
C VAL A 309 -7.43 -9.62 -13.07
N VAL A 310 -7.59 -8.35 -12.66
CA VAL A 310 -6.68 -7.64 -11.77
C VAL A 310 -6.56 -8.32 -10.42
N VAL A 311 -7.69 -8.69 -9.81
CA VAL A 311 -7.69 -9.35 -8.50
C VAL A 311 -7.08 -10.74 -8.57
N ASN A 312 -7.28 -11.49 -9.66
CA ASN A 312 -6.60 -12.76 -9.89
C ASN A 312 -5.09 -12.63 -10.03
N GLN A 313 -4.61 -11.56 -10.66
CA GLN A 313 -3.18 -11.25 -10.69
C GLN A 313 -2.64 -11.10 -9.26
N SER A 314 -3.32 -10.30 -8.44
CA SER A 314 -2.97 -10.11 -7.03
C SER A 314 -3.03 -11.41 -6.23
N ARG A 315 -4.11 -12.20 -6.40
CA ARG A 315 -4.26 -13.50 -5.75
C ARG A 315 -3.08 -14.42 -6.02
N ARG A 316 -2.66 -14.50 -7.27
CA ARG A 316 -1.53 -15.34 -7.68
C ARG A 316 -0.22 -14.88 -7.06
N MET A 317 0.11 -13.58 -7.15
CA MET A 317 1.39 -13.08 -6.67
C MET A 317 1.48 -12.99 -5.14
N SER A 318 0.33 -12.87 -4.48
CA SER A 318 0.25 -12.75 -3.01
C SER A 318 -0.23 -14.01 -2.31
N SER A 319 -0.53 -15.09 -3.05
CA SER A 319 -1.08 -16.36 -2.50
C SER A 319 -2.25 -16.10 -1.55
N LEU A 320 -3.23 -15.29 -1.99
CA LEU A 320 -4.34 -14.89 -1.13
C LEU A 320 -5.09 -16.10 -0.57
N THR A 321 -5.28 -16.14 0.75
CA THR A 321 -6.07 -17.13 1.49
C THR A 321 -7.47 -16.63 1.81
N GLY A 322 -7.71 -15.34 1.62
CA GLY A 322 -8.99 -14.71 1.84
C GLY A 322 -9.04 -13.29 1.33
N ILE A 323 -10.24 -12.79 1.15
CA ILE A 323 -10.54 -11.45 0.67
C ILE A 323 -11.32 -10.68 1.74
N SER A 324 -11.01 -9.40 1.89
CA SER A 324 -11.86 -8.42 2.54
C SER A 324 -12.45 -7.51 1.47
N LEU A 325 -13.78 -7.59 1.28
CA LEU A 325 -14.52 -6.82 0.28
C LEU A 325 -15.05 -5.53 0.90
N MET A 326 -14.52 -4.40 0.44
CA MET A 326 -14.81 -3.08 0.98
C MET A 326 -15.83 -2.32 0.10
N LEU A 327 -16.53 -1.36 0.73
CA LEU A 327 -17.39 -0.40 0.03
C LEU A 327 -18.53 -1.08 -0.77
N LEU A 328 -19.10 -2.13 -0.22
CA LEU A 328 -20.22 -2.86 -0.83
C LEU A 328 -21.49 -2.00 -0.90
N ASP A 329 -21.68 -1.14 0.07
CA ASP A 329 -22.77 -0.16 0.19
C ASP A 329 -22.83 0.83 -0.99
N VAL A 330 -21.67 1.17 -1.57
CA VAL A 330 -21.57 2.06 -2.75
C VAL A 330 -22.32 1.51 -3.95
N MET A 331 -22.43 0.17 -4.04
CA MET A 331 -23.09 -0.53 -5.15
C MET A 331 -24.60 -0.65 -5.00
N SER A 332 -25.18 -0.21 -3.89
CA SER A 332 -26.64 -0.13 -3.73
C SER A 332 -27.27 0.85 -4.71
N GLY A 333 -28.47 0.53 -5.20
CA GLY A 333 -29.26 1.40 -6.08
C GLY A 333 -29.00 1.25 -7.58
N PHE A 334 -28.07 0.39 -8.00
CA PHE A 334 -27.92 0.00 -9.42
C PHE A 334 -28.96 -1.06 -9.81
N ASP A 335 -29.48 -0.99 -11.04
CA ASP A 335 -30.33 -2.04 -11.62
C ASP A 335 -29.50 -3.25 -12.06
N THR A 336 -28.34 -2.97 -12.64
CA THR A 336 -27.40 -3.97 -13.15
C THR A 336 -26.00 -3.61 -12.68
N ILE A 337 -25.24 -4.61 -12.23
CA ILE A 337 -23.84 -4.50 -11.83
C ILE A 337 -23.04 -5.41 -12.74
N LYS A 338 -21.85 -4.96 -13.15
CA LYS A 338 -20.97 -5.72 -14.05
C LYS A 338 -19.68 -6.13 -13.35
N ILE A 339 -19.23 -7.35 -13.65
CA ILE A 339 -17.91 -7.86 -13.25
C ILE A 339 -17.12 -8.17 -14.52
N CYS A 340 -15.94 -7.59 -14.66
CA CYS A 340 -15.01 -7.97 -15.72
C CYS A 340 -14.35 -9.31 -15.36
N LYS A 341 -14.71 -10.36 -16.12
CA LYS A 341 -14.21 -11.72 -15.90
C LYS A 341 -13.02 -12.09 -16.77
N ALA A 342 -12.81 -11.38 -17.87
CA ALA A 342 -11.75 -11.59 -18.85
C ALA A 342 -11.52 -10.30 -19.64
N TYR A 343 -10.43 -10.25 -20.41
CA TYR A 343 -10.24 -9.23 -21.43
C TYR A 343 -10.28 -9.86 -22.82
N LYS A 344 -10.64 -9.07 -23.82
CA LYS A 344 -10.48 -9.41 -25.22
C LYS A 344 -9.35 -8.56 -25.80
N LEU A 345 -8.27 -9.21 -26.20
CA LEU A 345 -7.10 -8.58 -26.82
C LEU A 345 -6.99 -9.08 -28.27
N ASP A 346 -7.07 -8.15 -29.22
CA ASP A 346 -7.00 -8.43 -30.65
C ASP A 346 -7.94 -9.58 -31.08
N GLY A 347 -9.17 -9.57 -30.54
CA GLY A 347 -10.22 -10.55 -30.84
C GLY A 347 -10.14 -11.86 -30.07
N LYS A 348 -9.10 -12.08 -29.24
CA LYS A 348 -8.94 -13.28 -28.41
C LYS A 348 -9.24 -12.99 -26.96
N GLU A 349 -10.01 -13.84 -26.32
CA GLU A 349 -10.26 -13.76 -24.87
C GLU A 349 -9.04 -14.23 -24.08
N ILE A 350 -8.65 -13.42 -23.09
CA ILE A 350 -7.52 -13.68 -22.18
C ILE A 350 -7.96 -13.48 -20.73
N TYR A 351 -7.39 -14.29 -19.82
CA TYR A 351 -7.71 -14.30 -18.40
C TYR A 351 -6.59 -13.75 -17.49
N GLY A 352 -5.56 -13.18 -18.07
CA GLY A 352 -4.42 -12.59 -17.39
C GLY A 352 -4.17 -11.16 -17.85
N LEU A 353 -3.56 -10.38 -16.98
CA LEU A 353 -3.14 -9.02 -17.31
C LEU A 353 -1.93 -9.07 -18.27
N PRO A 354 -1.99 -8.43 -19.45
CA PRO A 354 -0.85 -8.35 -20.36
C PRO A 354 0.34 -7.63 -19.73
N ALA A 355 1.54 -7.97 -20.19
CA ALA A 355 2.78 -7.41 -19.64
C ALA A 355 3.07 -5.98 -20.10
N THR A 356 2.52 -5.54 -21.23
CA THR A 356 2.81 -4.22 -21.79
C THR A 356 1.63 -3.26 -21.67
N VAL A 357 1.92 -1.99 -21.40
CA VAL A 357 0.88 -0.93 -21.35
C VAL A 357 0.07 -0.90 -22.65
N LYS A 358 0.73 -0.98 -23.80
CA LYS A 358 0.06 -0.96 -25.12
C LYS A 358 -0.95 -2.09 -25.29
N ASP A 359 -0.64 -3.27 -24.75
CA ASP A 359 -1.56 -4.40 -24.81
C ASP A 359 -2.72 -4.21 -23.83
N ILE A 360 -2.42 -3.70 -22.63
CA ILE A 360 -3.48 -3.43 -21.64
C ILE A 360 -4.44 -2.34 -22.14
N GLU A 361 -3.93 -1.30 -22.81
CA GLU A 361 -4.74 -0.23 -23.41
C GLU A 361 -5.65 -0.72 -24.53
N ARG A 362 -5.29 -1.82 -25.23
CA ARG A 362 -6.12 -2.45 -26.25
C ARG A 362 -7.10 -3.50 -25.69
N CYS A 363 -6.99 -3.80 -24.40
CA CYS A 363 -7.90 -4.75 -23.79
C CYS A 363 -9.33 -4.20 -23.72
N GLU A 364 -10.26 -4.94 -24.26
CA GLU A 364 -11.69 -4.71 -24.10
C GLU A 364 -12.20 -5.58 -22.94
N PRO A 365 -12.86 -5.03 -21.91
CA PRO A 365 -13.35 -5.83 -20.81
C PRO A 365 -14.52 -6.72 -21.25
N VAL A 366 -14.48 -8.00 -20.86
CA VAL A 366 -15.56 -8.95 -21.04
C VAL A 366 -16.34 -9.03 -19.76
N TYR A 367 -17.55 -8.48 -19.76
CA TYR A 367 -18.37 -8.38 -18.57
C TYR A 367 -19.33 -9.57 -18.41
N GLU A 368 -19.52 -9.96 -17.16
CA GLU A 368 -20.70 -10.69 -16.70
C GLU A 368 -21.62 -9.70 -16.00
N GLU A 369 -22.90 -9.68 -16.40
CA GLU A 369 -23.91 -8.78 -15.85
C GLU A 369 -24.73 -9.51 -14.80
N LEU A 370 -24.94 -8.87 -13.66
CA LEU A 370 -25.73 -9.37 -12.54
C LEU A 370 -26.82 -8.38 -12.19
N PRO A 371 -27.98 -8.84 -11.73
CA PRO A 371 -28.97 -7.95 -11.13
C PRO A 371 -28.38 -7.21 -9.92
N GLY A 372 -28.58 -5.90 -9.87
CA GLY A 372 -28.23 -5.09 -8.72
C GLY A 372 -29.25 -5.20 -7.58
N TRP A 373 -29.05 -4.41 -6.53
CA TRP A 373 -29.96 -4.29 -5.40
C TRP A 373 -30.22 -2.82 -5.10
N LYS A 374 -31.43 -2.54 -4.55
CA LYS A 374 -31.86 -1.17 -4.26
C LYS A 374 -31.79 -0.83 -2.77
N GLU A 375 -31.73 -1.84 -1.94
CA GLU A 375 -31.81 -1.72 -0.49
C GLU A 375 -30.56 -1.02 0.06
N ASP A 376 -30.77 -0.24 1.13
CA ASP A 376 -29.68 0.24 1.98
C ASP A 376 -29.18 -0.94 2.84
N ILE A 377 -27.92 -1.27 2.68
CA ILE A 377 -27.26 -2.38 3.39
C ILE A 377 -26.37 -1.90 4.56
N THR A 378 -26.33 -0.60 4.86
CA THR A 378 -25.40 -0.03 5.86
C THR A 378 -25.65 -0.52 7.29
N HIS A 379 -26.81 -1.11 7.56
CA HIS A 379 -27.22 -1.66 8.85
C HIS A 379 -27.02 -3.17 8.99
N VAL A 380 -26.66 -3.85 7.90
CA VAL A 380 -26.52 -5.32 7.85
C VAL A 380 -25.38 -5.81 8.77
N LYS A 381 -25.65 -6.91 9.48
CA LYS A 381 -24.71 -7.52 10.45
C LYS A 381 -24.33 -8.96 10.11
N SER A 382 -25.02 -9.59 9.16
CA SER A 382 -24.73 -10.95 8.70
C SER A 382 -24.86 -11.07 7.19
N PHE A 383 -24.30 -12.13 6.61
CA PHE A 383 -24.41 -12.38 5.17
C PHE A 383 -25.86 -12.65 4.74
N GLU A 384 -26.62 -13.32 5.59
CA GLU A 384 -28.00 -13.71 5.35
C GLU A 384 -28.96 -12.51 5.31
N GLU A 385 -28.62 -11.40 5.97
CA GLU A 385 -29.39 -10.16 5.95
C GLU A 385 -29.19 -9.35 4.65
N LEU A 386 -28.16 -9.66 3.86
CA LEU A 386 -27.96 -9.00 2.58
C LEU A 386 -29.07 -9.35 1.58
N PRO A 387 -29.48 -8.42 0.70
CA PRO A 387 -30.32 -8.73 -0.45
C PRO A 387 -29.74 -9.89 -1.26
N VAL A 388 -30.60 -10.78 -1.79
CA VAL A 388 -30.16 -11.97 -2.54
C VAL A 388 -29.24 -11.62 -3.69
N ASN A 389 -29.49 -10.53 -4.41
CA ASN A 389 -28.63 -10.08 -5.50
C ASN A 389 -27.24 -9.65 -4.99
N CYS A 390 -27.17 -9.01 -3.82
CA CYS A 390 -25.92 -8.66 -3.17
C CYS A 390 -25.13 -9.90 -2.75
N GLN A 391 -25.80 -10.91 -2.16
CA GLN A 391 -25.19 -12.21 -1.87
C GLN A 391 -24.64 -12.86 -3.12
N ASN A 392 -25.40 -12.85 -4.22
CA ASN A 392 -24.99 -13.43 -5.51
C ASN A 392 -23.77 -12.69 -6.10
N TYR A 393 -23.70 -11.36 -5.92
CA TYR A 393 -22.54 -10.57 -6.31
C TYR A 393 -21.27 -11.01 -5.57
N ILE A 394 -21.33 -11.17 -4.24
CA ILE A 394 -20.22 -11.66 -3.42
C ILE A 394 -19.79 -13.06 -3.87
N ARG A 395 -20.74 -13.98 -4.03
CA ARG A 395 -20.46 -15.37 -4.49
C ARG A 395 -19.82 -15.38 -5.87
N LYS A 396 -20.26 -14.51 -6.77
CA LYS A 396 -19.67 -14.40 -8.12
C LYS A 396 -18.23 -13.89 -8.07
N ILE A 397 -17.93 -12.94 -7.20
CA ILE A 397 -16.54 -12.49 -6.95
C ILE A 397 -15.68 -13.69 -6.46
N GLU A 398 -16.17 -14.45 -5.47
CA GLU A 398 -15.46 -15.63 -4.97
C GLU A 398 -15.18 -16.66 -6.07
N GLU A 399 -16.19 -16.92 -6.90
CA GLU A 399 -16.09 -17.85 -8.05
C GLU A 399 -15.03 -17.39 -9.04
N LEU A 400 -15.09 -16.14 -9.49
CA LEU A 400 -14.19 -15.60 -10.52
C LEU A 400 -12.77 -15.37 -10.02
N VAL A 401 -12.61 -15.03 -8.74
CA VAL A 401 -11.29 -14.77 -8.14
C VAL A 401 -10.68 -16.06 -7.55
N HIS A 402 -11.45 -17.13 -7.41
CA HIS A 402 -11.00 -18.38 -6.76
C HIS A 402 -10.44 -18.17 -5.35
N CYS A 403 -11.06 -17.28 -4.58
CA CYS A 403 -10.63 -16.94 -3.23
C CYS A 403 -11.84 -16.56 -2.38
N PRO A 404 -11.99 -17.12 -1.16
CA PRO A 404 -13.15 -16.85 -0.33
C PRO A 404 -13.15 -15.43 0.24
N VAL A 405 -14.33 -14.80 0.30
CA VAL A 405 -14.54 -13.58 1.05
C VAL A 405 -14.63 -13.92 2.54
N ARG A 406 -13.69 -13.40 3.32
CA ARG A 406 -13.58 -13.64 4.76
C ARG A 406 -14.30 -12.57 5.57
N MET A 407 -14.42 -11.38 5.00
CA MET A 407 -15.17 -10.26 5.57
C MET A 407 -15.61 -9.31 4.47
N PHE A 408 -16.66 -8.54 4.75
CA PHE A 408 -17.10 -7.45 3.87
C PHE A 408 -17.48 -6.21 4.68
N SER A 409 -17.46 -5.05 4.04
CA SER A 409 -17.79 -3.77 4.65
C SER A 409 -19.00 -3.15 3.96
N VAL A 410 -19.96 -2.70 4.76
CA VAL A 410 -21.21 -2.06 4.34
C VAL A 410 -21.29 -0.57 4.74
N GLY A 411 -20.14 0.03 5.03
CA GLY A 411 -20.04 1.45 5.38
C GLY A 411 -18.68 1.81 5.95
N PRO A 412 -18.42 3.08 6.28
CA PRO A 412 -17.11 3.56 6.70
C PRO A 412 -16.69 3.13 8.12
N ASP A 413 -17.66 2.90 9.02
CA ASP A 413 -17.39 2.63 10.41
C ASP A 413 -16.86 1.21 10.64
N ARG A 414 -16.05 1.03 11.70
CA ARG A 414 -15.51 -0.28 12.09
C ARG A 414 -16.62 -1.31 12.30
N GLU A 415 -17.69 -0.92 12.97
CA GLU A 415 -18.85 -1.79 13.27
C GLU A 415 -19.65 -2.20 12.02
N GLN A 416 -19.42 -1.53 10.88
CA GLN A 416 -19.98 -1.86 9.58
C GLN A 416 -19.07 -2.84 8.81
N THR A 417 -18.32 -3.67 9.53
CA THR A 417 -17.53 -4.79 8.98
C THR A 417 -18.14 -6.11 9.47
N VAL A 418 -18.58 -6.93 8.53
CA VAL A 418 -19.13 -8.25 8.81
C VAL A 418 -18.04 -9.31 8.57
N VAL A 419 -17.75 -10.10 9.58
CA VAL A 419 -16.75 -11.19 9.53
C VAL A 419 -17.46 -12.50 9.26
N LEU A 420 -17.17 -13.12 8.11
CA LEU A 420 -17.73 -14.41 7.70
C LEU A 420 -16.92 -15.58 8.25
N LYS A 421 -15.61 -15.43 8.24
CA LYS A 421 -14.68 -16.43 8.78
C LYS A 421 -13.48 -15.73 9.39
N ASP A 422 -13.22 -16.01 10.64
CA ASP A 422 -12.13 -15.36 11.37
C ASP A 422 -10.75 -15.62 10.74
N ILE A 423 -9.89 -14.62 10.81
CA ILE A 423 -8.51 -14.68 10.34
C ILE A 423 -7.66 -15.10 11.54
N LYS A 424 -6.95 -16.20 11.37
CA LYS A 424 -6.15 -16.80 12.45
C LYS A 424 -4.69 -16.41 12.32
N PHE A 425 -4.14 -15.90 13.41
CA PHE A 425 -2.70 -15.72 13.55
C PHE A 425 -2.03 -17.01 13.95
#